data_d1a22945d70659370168f82a246e6da5
#
_entry.id   d1a22945d70659370168f82a246e6da5
#
_cell.length_a   1.000
_cell.length_b   1.000
_cell.length_c   1.000
_cell.angle_alpha   90.00
_cell.angle_beta   90.00
_cell.angle_gamma   90.00
#
_symmetry.space_group_name_H-M   'P 1'
#
loop_
_entity.id
_entity.type
_entity.pdbx_description
1 polymer ?
#
loop_
_entity_poly.entity_id
_entity_poly.type
_entity_poly.pdbx_seq_one_letter_code
_entity_poly.pdbx_strand_id
1 'polypeptide(L)'
;MSNVMFICGVDEAGRGPLAGPVSAAAVILDPDYPIAGLADSKKLSERQRDRLATIIRERALAWAVAYADVGEIDQLNILQATLLAMRRAVLSLPIRPQQVLVDGLYCPSTGIPSRAIVKGDSKIAAISAASILAKTARDLLMVELHEKYPHYGFADHKGYPTAAHLVALQEHGVSVVHRKSFRPVRELLFSLPPAGWDRG
;
A
#
# COMPACT_ATOMS: atom_id res chain seq x y z
N MET A 1 -13.30 -25.96 25.40
CA MET A 1 -12.22 -25.38 24.58
C MET A 1 -12.80 -24.22 23.82
N SER A 2 -12.43 -22.99 24.17
CA SER A 2 -12.91 -21.79 23.49
C SER A 2 -12.42 -21.86 22.03
N ASN A 3 -13.34 -21.88 21.09
CA ASN A 3 -13.01 -21.86 19.66
C ASN A 3 -12.51 -20.44 19.34
N VAL A 4 -11.21 -20.20 19.45
CA VAL A 4 -10.60 -18.90 19.13
C VAL A 4 -10.78 -18.65 17.64
N MET A 5 -11.58 -17.64 17.31
CA MET A 5 -11.84 -17.24 15.94
C MET A 5 -10.74 -16.29 15.47
N PHE A 6 -9.92 -16.70 14.51
CA PHE A 6 -8.89 -15.86 13.91
C PHE A 6 -9.50 -14.89 12.90
N ILE A 7 -9.57 -13.62 13.28
CA ILE A 7 -10.06 -12.52 12.43
C ILE A 7 -8.87 -11.75 11.90
N CYS A 8 -8.80 -11.62 10.58
CA CYS A 8 -7.77 -10.85 9.88
C CYS A 8 -8.28 -9.46 9.53
N GLY A 9 -7.51 -8.43 9.85
CA GLY A 9 -7.70 -7.07 9.34
C GLY A 9 -6.82 -6.85 8.11
N VAL A 10 -7.35 -6.15 7.10
CA VAL A 10 -6.65 -5.85 5.84
C VAL A 10 -6.82 -4.39 5.46
N ASP A 11 -5.74 -3.75 5.06
CA ASP A 11 -5.74 -2.39 4.52
C ASP A 11 -4.62 -2.21 3.49
N GLU A 12 -4.66 -1.11 2.72
CA GLU A 12 -3.68 -0.78 1.70
C GLU A 12 -3.01 0.58 1.93
N ALA A 13 -1.91 0.80 1.22
CA ALA A 13 -1.27 2.10 1.07
C ALA A 13 -0.75 2.31 -0.36
N GLY A 14 -0.81 3.55 -0.85
CA GLY A 14 -0.20 3.90 -2.12
C GLY A 14 -1.11 3.81 -3.34
N ARG A 15 -2.41 4.02 -3.22
CA ARG A 15 -3.33 4.08 -4.38
C ARG A 15 -3.18 5.35 -5.20
N GLY A 16 -2.99 6.50 -4.55
CA GLY A 16 -2.91 7.83 -5.21
C GLY A 16 -1.58 8.23 -5.85
N PRO A 17 -0.40 7.72 -5.43
CA PRO A 17 0.88 8.07 -6.02
C PRO A 17 0.99 7.77 -7.52
N LEU A 18 1.82 8.57 -8.22
CA LEU A 18 2.14 8.41 -9.65
C LEU A 18 3.25 7.38 -9.88
N ALA A 19 3.95 6.97 -8.83
CA ALA A 19 5.08 6.06 -8.90
C ALA A 19 5.08 5.03 -7.77
N GLY A 20 5.73 3.91 -8.03
CA GLY A 20 5.87 2.79 -7.10
C GLY A 20 4.62 1.90 -7.00
N PRO A 21 4.74 0.76 -6.32
CA PRO A 21 3.67 -0.21 -6.18
C PRO A 21 2.56 0.28 -5.24
N VAL A 22 1.43 -0.40 -5.26
CA VAL A 22 0.47 -0.39 -4.17
C VAL A 22 0.85 -1.52 -3.20
N SER A 23 0.83 -1.23 -1.89
CA SER A 23 1.06 -2.22 -0.84
C SER A 23 -0.24 -2.54 -0.12
N ALA A 24 -0.36 -3.76 0.37
CA ALA A 24 -1.42 -4.18 1.28
C ALA A 24 -0.82 -5.00 2.41
N ALA A 25 -1.45 -4.96 3.58
CA ALA A 25 -1.09 -5.79 4.71
C ALA A 25 -2.31 -6.53 5.25
N ALA A 26 -2.03 -7.68 5.83
CA ALA A 26 -2.99 -8.53 6.54
C ALA A 26 -2.45 -8.82 7.93
N VAL A 27 -3.28 -8.65 8.97
CA VAL A 27 -2.87 -8.82 10.37
C VAL A 27 -3.92 -9.59 11.16
N ILE A 28 -3.49 -10.60 11.91
CA ILE A 28 -4.27 -11.28 12.94
C ILE A 28 -3.67 -10.88 14.28
N LEU A 29 -4.39 -10.09 15.06
CA LEU A 29 -3.93 -9.68 16.39
C LEU A 29 -4.09 -10.80 17.41
N ASP A 30 -3.20 -10.80 18.40
CA ASP A 30 -3.31 -11.67 19.57
C ASP A 30 -4.22 -11.01 20.61
N PRO A 31 -5.34 -11.64 20.99
CA PRO A 31 -6.23 -11.11 22.00
C PRO A 31 -5.60 -11.02 23.39
N ASP A 32 -4.59 -11.86 23.68
CA ASP A 32 -3.88 -11.88 24.94
C ASP A 32 -2.81 -10.79 25.06
N TYR A 33 -2.40 -10.20 23.93
CA TYR A 33 -1.39 -9.12 23.84
C TYR A 33 -1.91 -7.88 23.13
N PRO A 34 -2.87 -7.14 23.70
CA PRO A 34 -3.44 -5.96 23.06
C PRO A 34 -2.37 -4.88 22.81
N ILE A 35 -2.45 -4.25 21.65
CA ILE A 35 -1.53 -3.17 21.24
C ILE A 35 -2.25 -1.83 21.39
N ALA A 36 -1.75 -0.99 22.29
CA ALA A 36 -2.30 0.35 22.50
C ALA A 36 -1.93 1.29 21.33
N GLY A 37 -2.82 2.24 21.02
CA GLY A 37 -2.57 3.30 20.05
C GLY A 37 -2.88 2.95 18.60
N LEU A 38 -3.45 1.76 18.30
CA LEU A 38 -3.83 1.37 16.94
C LEU A 38 -5.02 2.17 16.37
N ALA A 39 -5.85 2.74 17.23
CA ALA A 39 -7.17 3.29 16.84
C ALA A 39 -7.12 4.59 16.00
N ASP A 40 -5.97 5.15 15.66
CA ASP A 40 -5.85 6.43 14.94
C ASP A 40 -4.60 6.54 14.05
N SER A 41 -4.42 5.55 13.17
CA SER A 41 -3.23 5.44 12.31
C SER A 41 -2.97 6.69 11.45
N LYS A 42 -4.02 7.42 11.05
CA LYS A 42 -3.92 8.63 10.21
C LYS A 42 -3.40 9.86 10.97
N LYS A 43 -3.50 9.88 12.29
CA LYS A 43 -2.98 10.96 13.14
C LYS A 43 -1.57 10.69 13.68
N LEU A 44 -1.02 9.51 13.42
CA LEU A 44 0.30 9.14 13.86
C LEU A 44 1.39 9.85 13.05
N SER A 45 2.40 10.39 13.73
CA SER A 45 3.65 10.79 13.09
C SER A 45 4.38 9.57 12.49
N GLU A 46 5.30 9.78 11.55
CA GLU A 46 6.11 8.72 10.97
C GLU A 46 6.82 7.89 12.06
N ARG A 47 7.48 8.55 13.01
CA ARG A 47 8.16 7.89 14.14
C ARG A 47 7.22 7.02 14.99
N GLN A 48 5.99 7.48 15.21
CA GLN A 48 5.00 6.71 15.96
C GLN A 48 4.53 5.49 15.17
N ARG A 49 4.32 5.63 13.84
CA ARG A 49 3.98 4.51 12.96
C ARG A 49 5.07 3.45 12.94
N ASP A 50 6.34 3.84 12.81
CA ASP A 50 7.48 2.91 12.78
C ASP A 50 7.59 2.13 14.08
N ARG A 51 7.43 2.81 15.21
CA ARG A 51 7.38 2.15 16.52
C ARG A 51 6.24 1.14 16.62
N LEU A 52 5.04 1.52 16.21
CA LEU A 52 3.88 0.62 16.22
C LEU A 52 4.04 -0.52 15.24
N ALA A 53 4.61 -0.29 14.06
CA ALA A 53 4.89 -1.34 13.08
C ALA A 53 5.83 -2.42 13.67
N THR A 54 6.82 -2.02 14.46
CA THR A 54 7.70 -2.97 15.18
C THR A 54 6.90 -3.78 16.19
N ILE A 55 6.09 -3.10 17.03
CA ILE A 55 5.27 -3.77 18.05
C ILE A 55 4.26 -4.74 17.41
N ILE A 56 3.64 -4.35 16.28
CA ILE A 56 2.69 -5.21 15.55
C ILE A 56 3.41 -6.48 15.06
N ARG A 57 4.59 -6.35 14.45
CA ARG A 57 5.37 -7.51 13.96
C ARG A 57 5.78 -8.46 15.08
N GLU A 58 6.06 -7.95 16.27
CA GLU A 58 6.48 -8.74 17.43
C GLU A 58 5.31 -9.42 18.14
N ARG A 59 4.12 -8.80 18.18
CA ARG A 59 3.01 -9.22 19.03
C ARG A 59 1.81 -9.77 18.31
N ALA A 60 1.66 -9.54 17.01
CA ALA A 60 0.57 -10.13 16.25
C ALA A 60 0.77 -11.65 16.12
N LEU A 61 -0.33 -12.42 16.14
CA LEU A 61 -0.30 -13.87 15.88
C LEU A 61 0.20 -14.16 14.47
N ALA A 62 -0.19 -13.35 13.51
CA ALA A 62 0.25 -13.44 12.12
C ALA A 62 0.14 -12.08 11.43
N TRP A 63 1.08 -11.81 10.54
CA TRP A 63 1.02 -10.66 9.64
C TRP A 63 1.72 -10.98 8.32
N ALA A 64 1.29 -10.29 7.28
CA ALA A 64 1.95 -10.34 5.97
C ALA A 64 1.78 -9.01 5.26
N VAL A 65 2.76 -8.64 4.44
CA VAL A 65 2.72 -7.50 3.51
C VAL A 65 2.92 -8.02 2.11
N ALA A 66 2.15 -7.53 1.16
CA ALA A 66 2.27 -7.86 -0.24
C ALA A 66 2.06 -6.63 -1.12
N TYR A 67 2.47 -6.74 -2.37
CA TYR A 67 2.45 -5.64 -3.32
C TYR A 67 1.80 -6.06 -4.64
N ALA A 68 1.26 -5.07 -5.36
CA ALA A 68 1.09 -5.15 -6.80
C ALA A 68 1.96 -4.06 -7.44
N ASP A 69 2.75 -4.44 -8.42
CA ASP A 69 3.73 -3.57 -9.04
C ASP A 69 3.12 -2.59 -10.04
N VAL A 70 3.94 -1.72 -10.61
CA VAL A 70 3.52 -0.69 -11.55
C VAL A 70 2.93 -1.30 -12.83
N GLY A 71 3.50 -2.40 -13.32
CA GLY A 71 3.00 -3.10 -14.50
C GLY A 71 1.61 -3.69 -14.26
N GLU A 72 1.39 -4.29 -13.09
CA GLU A 72 0.08 -4.83 -12.67
C GLU A 72 -0.95 -3.70 -12.50
N ILE A 73 -0.54 -2.56 -11.94
CA ILE A 73 -1.42 -1.37 -11.81
C ILE A 73 -1.85 -0.88 -13.19
N ASP A 74 -0.92 -0.78 -14.15
CA ASP A 74 -1.20 -0.30 -15.50
C ASP A 74 -2.08 -1.27 -16.29
N GLN A 75 -1.95 -2.58 -16.07
CA GLN A 75 -2.75 -3.61 -16.73
C GLN A 75 -4.15 -3.77 -16.13
N LEU A 76 -4.26 -3.76 -14.80
CA LEU A 76 -5.48 -4.14 -14.08
C LEU A 76 -6.33 -2.94 -13.65
N ASN A 77 -5.81 -1.74 -13.64
CA ASN A 77 -6.19 -0.53 -12.91
C ASN A 77 -5.88 -0.60 -11.40
N ILE A 78 -5.90 0.57 -10.74
CA ILE A 78 -5.50 0.68 -9.32
C ILE A 78 -6.43 -0.07 -8.37
N LEU A 79 -7.73 -0.18 -8.66
CA LEU A 79 -8.65 -0.92 -7.81
C LEU A 79 -8.33 -2.42 -7.83
N GLN A 80 -8.21 -3.00 -9.01
CA GLN A 80 -7.94 -4.44 -9.15
C GLN A 80 -6.54 -4.81 -8.66
N ALA A 81 -5.54 -3.96 -8.92
CA ALA A 81 -4.19 -4.13 -8.37
C ALA A 81 -4.17 -4.07 -6.83
N THR A 82 -4.96 -3.17 -6.22
CA THR A 82 -5.13 -3.11 -4.77
C THR A 82 -5.73 -4.40 -4.22
N LEU A 83 -6.81 -4.89 -4.83
CA LEU A 83 -7.44 -6.17 -4.43
C LEU A 83 -6.50 -7.36 -4.62
N LEU A 84 -5.65 -7.33 -5.65
CA LEU A 84 -4.62 -8.35 -5.87
C LEU A 84 -3.57 -8.33 -4.75
N ALA A 85 -3.07 -7.15 -4.36
CA ALA A 85 -2.14 -7.01 -3.24
C ALA A 85 -2.75 -7.48 -1.92
N MET A 86 -4.00 -7.11 -1.64
CA MET A 86 -4.75 -7.58 -0.46
C MET A 86 -4.91 -9.10 -0.45
N ARG A 87 -5.29 -9.69 -1.60
CA ARG A 87 -5.39 -11.14 -1.74
C ARG A 87 -4.07 -11.83 -1.44
N ARG A 88 -2.98 -11.34 -1.99
CA ARG A 88 -1.61 -11.85 -1.74
C ARG A 88 -1.26 -11.78 -0.26
N ALA A 89 -1.52 -10.65 0.40
CA ALA A 89 -1.25 -10.48 1.82
C ALA A 89 -2.03 -11.50 2.67
N VAL A 90 -3.33 -11.67 2.44
CA VAL A 90 -4.16 -12.64 3.18
C VAL A 90 -3.70 -14.08 2.96
N LEU A 91 -3.40 -14.45 1.72
CA LEU A 91 -2.99 -15.81 1.37
C LEU A 91 -1.55 -16.13 1.82
N SER A 92 -0.72 -15.12 2.12
CA SER A 92 0.63 -15.28 2.66
C SER A 92 0.68 -15.37 4.18
N LEU A 93 -0.44 -15.25 4.88
CA LEU A 93 -0.48 -15.41 6.33
C LEU A 93 -0.12 -16.85 6.72
N PRO A 94 0.76 -17.06 7.73
CA PRO A 94 1.09 -18.38 8.24
C PRO A 94 -0.09 -19.06 8.97
N ILE A 95 -1.07 -18.27 9.42
CA ILE A 95 -2.30 -18.75 10.05
C ILE A 95 -3.47 -18.39 9.14
N ARG A 96 -4.27 -19.38 8.74
CA ARG A 96 -5.47 -19.13 7.92
C ARG A 96 -6.58 -18.53 8.77
N PRO A 97 -7.05 -17.30 8.46
CA PRO A 97 -8.16 -16.70 9.19
C PRO A 97 -9.50 -17.36 8.83
N GLN A 98 -10.46 -17.32 9.75
CA GLN A 98 -11.84 -17.71 9.51
C GLN A 98 -12.66 -16.55 8.92
N GLN A 99 -12.24 -15.30 9.15
CA GLN A 99 -12.89 -14.12 8.63
C GLN A 99 -11.86 -13.04 8.27
N VAL A 100 -12.13 -12.30 7.19
CA VAL A 100 -11.32 -11.17 6.75
C VAL A 100 -12.15 -9.89 6.80
N LEU A 101 -11.65 -8.88 7.52
CA LEU A 101 -12.23 -7.54 7.60
C LEU A 101 -11.34 -6.58 6.81
N VAL A 102 -11.90 -5.89 5.84
CA VAL A 102 -11.15 -5.07 4.87
C VAL A 102 -11.55 -3.61 5.02
N ASP A 103 -10.57 -2.69 5.05
CA ASP A 103 -10.91 -1.27 4.93
C ASP A 103 -11.48 -0.96 3.54
N GLY A 104 -12.53 -0.14 3.49
CA GLY A 104 -13.13 0.35 2.25
C GLY A 104 -14.43 -0.32 1.85
N LEU A 105 -14.64 -0.46 0.54
CA LEU A 105 -15.91 -0.89 -0.07
C LEU A 105 -15.85 -2.28 -0.71
N TYR A 106 -14.67 -2.82 -0.97
CA TYR A 106 -14.46 -4.03 -1.76
C TYR A 106 -13.60 -5.03 -1.01
N CYS A 107 -13.89 -6.31 -1.20
CA CYS A 107 -13.11 -7.41 -0.63
C CYS A 107 -12.31 -8.14 -1.71
N PRO A 108 -11.07 -8.57 -1.39
CA PRO A 108 -10.32 -9.46 -2.28
C PRO A 108 -10.96 -10.86 -2.33
N SER A 109 -10.87 -11.52 -3.48
CA SER A 109 -11.33 -12.90 -3.64
C SER A 109 -10.30 -13.88 -3.06
N THR A 110 -10.46 -14.27 -1.80
CA THR A 110 -9.55 -15.16 -1.07
C THR A 110 -10.11 -16.55 -0.81
N GLY A 111 -11.40 -16.77 -1.07
CA GLY A 111 -12.12 -17.99 -0.67
C GLY A 111 -12.39 -18.06 0.84
N ILE A 112 -12.19 -16.96 1.58
CA ILE A 112 -12.47 -16.83 3.01
C ILE A 112 -13.61 -15.81 3.17
N PRO A 113 -14.57 -16.04 4.10
CA PRO A 113 -15.62 -15.08 4.39
C PRO A 113 -15.04 -13.69 4.66
N SER A 114 -15.42 -12.71 3.85
CA SER A 114 -14.82 -11.37 3.89
C SER A 114 -15.89 -10.30 4.01
N ARG A 115 -15.60 -9.22 4.75
CA ARG A 115 -16.49 -8.08 4.95
C ARG A 115 -15.74 -6.77 4.79
N ALA A 116 -16.24 -5.90 3.92
CA ALA A 116 -15.74 -4.53 3.77
C ALA A 116 -16.32 -3.62 4.87
N ILE A 117 -15.48 -2.76 5.42
CA ILE A 117 -15.83 -1.83 6.51
C ILE A 117 -15.32 -0.45 6.14
N VAL A 118 -16.25 0.46 5.87
CA VAL A 118 -15.92 1.85 5.55
C VAL A 118 -15.26 2.52 6.76
N LYS A 119 -14.07 3.08 6.55
CA LYS A 119 -13.20 3.64 7.61
C LYS A 119 -12.91 2.60 8.71
N GLY A 120 -12.63 1.38 8.29
CA GLY A 120 -12.33 0.27 9.19
C GLY A 120 -11.05 0.49 9.99
N ASP A 121 -10.07 1.18 9.40
CA ASP A 121 -8.81 1.59 10.01
C ASP A 121 -8.97 2.37 11.32
N SER A 122 -10.07 3.12 11.45
CA SER A 122 -10.41 3.88 12.67
C SER A 122 -11.37 3.14 13.64
N LYS A 123 -11.89 1.97 13.25
CA LYS A 123 -12.92 1.24 13.98
C LYS A 123 -12.47 -0.13 14.48
N ILE A 124 -11.58 -0.78 13.73
CA ILE A 124 -11.17 -2.17 13.96
C ILE A 124 -9.65 -2.22 14.14
N ALA A 125 -9.19 -2.64 15.31
CA ALA A 125 -7.77 -2.66 15.66
C ALA A 125 -6.91 -3.47 14.66
N ALA A 126 -7.39 -4.61 14.17
CA ALA A 126 -6.67 -5.42 13.20
C ALA A 126 -6.53 -4.71 11.83
N ILE A 127 -7.53 -3.93 11.39
CA ILE A 127 -7.45 -3.11 10.18
C ILE A 127 -6.49 -1.95 10.40
N SER A 128 -6.54 -1.29 11.56
CA SER A 128 -5.57 -0.23 11.92
C SER A 128 -4.14 -0.74 11.91
N ALA A 129 -3.89 -1.93 12.46
CA ALA A 129 -2.57 -2.56 12.42
C ALA A 129 -2.12 -2.85 10.98
N ALA A 130 -3.01 -3.35 10.12
CA ALA A 130 -2.74 -3.56 8.70
C ALA A 130 -2.42 -2.24 7.98
N SER A 131 -3.18 -1.17 8.25
CA SER A 131 -2.92 0.18 7.73
C SER A 131 -1.50 0.66 8.04
N ILE A 132 -1.08 0.51 9.30
CA ILE A 132 0.27 0.88 9.76
C ILE A 132 1.33 0.07 9.02
N LEU A 133 1.19 -1.26 8.91
CA LEU A 133 2.16 -2.09 8.22
C LEU A 133 2.23 -1.80 6.72
N ALA A 134 1.09 -1.65 6.04
CA ALA A 134 1.04 -1.32 4.63
C ALA A 134 1.73 0.03 4.35
N LYS A 135 1.43 1.06 5.16
CA LYS A 135 2.02 2.40 5.00
C LYS A 135 3.52 2.40 5.27
N THR A 136 3.96 1.80 6.38
CA THR A 136 5.39 1.76 6.75
C THR A 136 6.21 1.00 5.71
N ALA A 137 5.73 -0.15 5.26
CA ALA A 137 6.42 -0.95 4.25
C ALA A 137 6.53 -0.22 2.90
N ARG A 138 5.47 0.49 2.49
CA ARG A 138 5.49 1.27 1.26
C ARG A 138 6.42 2.48 1.37
N ASP A 139 6.40 3.20 2.47
CA ASP A 139 7.24 4.38 2.65
C ASP A 139 8.74 4.00 2.61
N LEU A 140 9.11 2.87 3.22
CA LEU A 140 10.47 2.33 3.14
C LEU A 140 10.87 2.01 1.70
N LEU A 141 10.01 1.33 0.94
CA LEU A 141 10.26 1.02 -0.46
C LEU A 141 10.42 2.30 -1.31
N MET A 142 9.67 3.37 -1.01
CA MET A 142 9.83 4.64 -1.72
C MET A 142 11.15 5.34 -1.40
N VAL A 143 11.72 5.14 -0.20
CA VAL A 143 13.08 5.58 0.14
C VAL A 143 14.13 4.78 -0.67
N GLU A 144 13.98 3.48 -0.77
CA GLU A 144 14.86 2.64 -1.62
C GLU A 144 14.78 3.03 -3.11
N LEU A 145 13.58 3.40 -3.60
CA LEU A 145 13.41 3.92 -4.95
C LEU A 145 14.05 5.31 -5.12
N HIS A 146 14.07 6.13 -4.07
CA HIS A 146 14.78 7.42 -4.10
C HIS A 146 16.30 7.24 -4.28
N GLU A 147 16.89 6.24 -3.64
CA GLU A 147 18.31 5.93 -3.81
C GLU A 147 18.66 5.59 -5.28
N LYS A 148 17.75 4.90 -5.98
CA LYS A 148 17.92 4.53 -7.39
C LYS A 148 17.57 5.66 -8.37
N TYR A 149 16.65 6.54 -7.97
CA TYR A 149 16.11 7.63 -8.79
C TYR A 149 16.06 8.95 -8.00
N PRO A 150 17.22 9.47 -7.53
CA PRO A 150 17.27 10.58 -6.58
C PRO A 150 16.65 11.88 -7.09
N HIS A 151 16.68 12.10 -8.39
CA HIS A 151 16.17 13.30 -9.04
C HIS A 151 14.63 13.47 -8.99
N TYR A 152 13.88 12.40 -8.69
CA TYR A 152 12.42 12.53 -8.55
C TYR A 152 11.95 12.91 -7.13
N GLY A 153 12.78 12.80 -6.10
CA GLY A 153 12.41 13.18 -4.74
C GLY A 153 11.46 12.21 -4.01
N PHE A 154 11.47 10.93 -4.35
CA PHE A 154 10.54 9.93 -3.78
C PHE A 154 10.64 9.76 -2.26
N ALA A 155 11.78 10.07 -1.65
CA ALA A 155 11.92 10.04 -0.20
C ALA A 155 11.03 11.06 0.51
N ASP A 156 10.76 12.20 -0.11
CA ASP A 156 9.94 13.27 0.48
C ASP A 156 8.45 13.01 0.26
N HIS A 157 8.03 12.99 -0.98
CA HIS A 157 6.60 12.92 -1.34
C HIS A 157 6.07 11.51 -1.60
N LYS A 158 6.88 10.46 -1.43
CA LYS A 158 6.48 9.05 -1.56
C LYS A 158 5.74 8.72 -2.88
N GLY A 159 6.08 9.46 -3.96
CA GLY A 159 5.48 9.30 -5.28
C GLY A 159 4.15 10.02 -5.50
N TYR A 160 3.63 10.75 -4.53
CA TYR A 160 2.40 11.54 -4.69
C TYR A 160 2.60 12.69 -5.69
N PRO A 161 1.51 13.16 -6.38
CA PRO A 161 1.58 14.21 -7.39
C PRO A 161 1.74 15.61 -6.78
N THR A 162 2.83 15.83 -6.03
CA THR A 162 3.21 17.14 -5.53
C THR A 162 3.76 18.01 -6.65
N ALA A 163 3.80 19.33 -6.46
CA ALA A 163 4.41 20.24 -7.43
C ALA A 163 5.86 19.82 -7.77
N ALA A 164 6.66 19.45 -6.74
CA ALA A 164 8.03 19.00 -6.93
C ALA A 164 8.11 17.72 -7.79
N HIS A 165 7.22 16.74 -7.57
CA HIS A 165 7.19 15.52 -8.37
C HIS A 165 6.78 15.79 -9.82
N LEU A 166 5.81 16.68 -10.05
CA LEU A 166 5.38 17.04 -11.41
C LEU A 166 6.46 17.80 -12.17
N VAL A 167 7.20 18.70 -11.51
CA VAL A 167 8.37 19.38 -12.10
C VAL A 167 9.46 18.34 -12.45
N ALA A 168 9.81 17.47 -11.54
CA ALA A 168 10.80 16.41 -11.80
C ALA A 168 10.41 15.51 -12.98
N LEU A 169 9.11 15.19 -13.11
CA LEU A 169 8.60 14.43 -14.26
C LEU A 169 8.77 15.19 -15.58
N GLN A 170 8.58 16.51 -15.60
CA GLN A 170 8.76 17.33 -16.79
C GLN A 170 10.24 17.44 -17.17
N GLU A 171 11.13 17.57 -16.19
CA GLU A 171 12.57 17.74 -16.41
C GLU A 171 13.29 16.44 -16.79
N HIS A 172 12.92 15.33 -16.13
CA HIS A 172 13.62 14.04 -16.25
C HIS A 172 12.85 12.98 -17.03
N GLY A 173 11.59 13.28 -17.41
CA GLY A 173 10.73 12.33 -18.13
C GLY A 173 10.14 11.25 -17.22
N VAL A 174 9.51 10.25 -17.84
CA VAL A 174 8.86 9.14 -17.18
C VAL A 174 9.82 7.98 -17.01
N SER A 175 10.01 7.50 -15.78
CA SER A 175 10.83 6.32 -15.49
C SER A 175 9.98 5.03 -15.46
N VAL A 176 10.65 3.88 -15.37
CA VAL A 176 10.01 2.55 -15.29
C VAL A 176 9.17 2.33 -14.03
N VAL A 177 9.40 3.15 -12.99
CA VAL A 177 8.63 3.08 -11.74
C VAL A 177 7.40 3.98 -11.72
N HIS A 178 7.14 4.75 -12.79
CA HIS A 178 5.93 5.57 -12.91
C HIS A 178 4.77 4.79 -13.51
N ARG A 179 3.57 5.06 -13.01
CA ARG A 179 2.31 4.43 -13.45
C ARG A 179 1.81 5.12 -14.72
N LYS A 180 2.03 4.50 -15.87
CA LYS A 180 1.72 5.06 -17.19
C LYS A 180 0.22 5.27 -17.43
N SER A 181 -0.63 4.50 -16.75
CA SER A 181 -2.07 4.63 -16.80
C SER A 181 -2.61 5.86 -16.04
N PHE A 182 -1.81 6.45 -15.12
CA PHE A 182 -2.23 7.61 -14.34
C PHE A 182 -2.13 8.88 -15.17
N ARG A 183 -3.16 9.74 -15.06
CA ARG A 183 -3.35 10.89 -15.94
C ARG A 183 -2.13 11.78 -16.13
N PRO A 184 -1.44 12.30 -15.09
CA PRO A 184 -0.30 13.18 -15.30
C PRO A 184 0.87 12.51 -16.05
N VAL A 185 1.13 11.22 -15.76
CA VAL A 185 2.19 10.44 -16.42
C VAL A 185 1.82 10.15 -17.87
N ARG A 186 0.57 9.75 -18.11
CA ARG A 186 0.04 9.46 -19.44
C ARG A 186 0.07 10.70 -20.34
N GLU A 187 -0.38 11.85 -19.85
CA GLU A 187 -0.36 13.11 -20.61
C GLU A 187 1.05 13.49 -21.03
N LEU A 188 2.05 13.32 -20.16
CA LEU A 188 3.44 13.60 -20.51
C LEU A 188 3.95 12.64 -21.61
N LEU A 189 3.63 11.35 -21.55
CA LEU A 189 4.01 10.38 -22.57
C LEU A 189 3.44 10.71 -23.95
N PHE A 190 2.21 11.24 -24.02
CA PHE A 190 1.58 11.64 -25.27
C PHE A 190 2.04 13.02 -25.78
N SER A 191 2.58 13.89 -24.94
CA SER A 191 3.10 15.19 -25.33
C SER A 191 4.54 15.14 -25.85
N LEU A 192 5.27 14.04 -25.63
CA LEU A 192 6.60 13.83 -26.18
C LEU A 192 6.50 13.45 -27.66
N PRO A 193 7.26 14.10 -28.58
CA PRO A 193 7.32 13.67 -29.97
C PRO A 193 7.81 12.23 -30.05
N PRO A 194 7.33 11.42 -31.03
CA PRO A 194 7.80 10.05 -31.19
C PRO A 194 9.32 10.05 -31.36
N ALA A 195 9.99 9.13 -30.64
CA ALA A 195 11.43 8.97 -30.70
C ALA A 195 11.85 8.75 -32.19
N GLY A 196 12.58 9.71 -32.76
CA GLY A 196 13.03 9.62 -34.15
C GLY A 196 12.74 10.84 -35.04
N TRP A 197 12.12 11.90 -34.49
CA TRP A 197 12.00 13.15 -35.26
C TRP A 197 13.24 14.02 -34.98
N ASP A 198 14.32 13.71 -35.68
CA ASP A 198 15.39 14.67 -35.88
C ASP A 198 14.83 15.82 -36.72
N ARG A 199 14.88 17.03 -36.17
CA ARG A 199 14.66 18.26 -36.97
C ARG A 199 15.91 18.44 -37.85
N GLY A 200 15.83 17.99 -39.09
CA GLY A 200 16.73 18.38 -40.11
C GLY A 200 16.69 19.89 -40.36
#